data_1cae2e5bfd904781705aaddb787a726b
#
_entry.id   1cae2e5bfd904781705aaddb787a726b
#
_cell.length_a   1.000
_cell.length_b   1.000
_cell.length_c   1.000
_cell.angle_alpha   90.00
_cell.angle_beta   90.00
_cell.angle_gamma   90.00
#
_symmetry.space_group_name_H-M   'P 1'
#
loop_
_entity.id
_entity.type
_entity.pdbx_description
1 polymer ?
#
loop_
_entity_poly.entity_id
_entity_poly.type
_entity_poly.pdbx_seq_one_letter_code
_entity_poly.pdbx_strand_id
1 'polypeptide(L)'
;MILKNPVGRPKILDRENLINIAYQEYWTHGINNVTLTSIAKLANVSRPGIYKEFEDEDGLKSEVLKKYTYALKEHVLSQYKNSKDIRTLIYHLHSYIGFPQDTKIFKEVKITPIFNAPKNPNGCLYEKAKIVKHLLNKKTIKEVNNFENYRKIVFTNYINRMQKYGEINKSLKPEDVYEYLAATLLMLQSLKNNGMIKEKIKFILNKALSAIVTPEYTLN
;
A
#
# COMPACT_ATOMS: atom_id res chain seq x y z
N MET A 1 33.01 1.08 49.49
CA MET A 1 31.55 1.16 49.49
C MET A 1 31.12 1.47 48.07
N ILE A 2 30.67 0.46 47.33
CA ILE A 2 30.28 0.62 45.91
C ILE A 2 28.81 1.01 45.91
N LEU A 3 28.50 2.28 45.60
CA LEU A 3 27.14 2.76 45.42
C LEU A 3 26.55 2.03 44.17
N LYS A 4 25.61 1.10 44.40
CA LYS A 4 24.76 0.54 43.37
C LYS A 4 23.88 1.67 42.87
N ASN A 5 24.03 2.04 41.59
CA ASN A 5 23.09 2.91 40.91
C ASN A 5 21.69 2.31 41.03
N PRO A 6 20.68 3.10 41.38
CA PRO A 6 19.30 2.62 41.46
C PRO A 6 18.87 2.13 40.08
N VAL A 7 18.44 0.88 40.04
CA VAL A 7 17.83 0.31 38.82
C VAL A 7 16.62 1.17 38.49
N GLY A 8 16.73 1.99 37.44
CA GLY A 8 15.63 2.83 37.00
C GLY A 8 14.39 1.97 36.69
N ARG A 9 13.22 2.49 37.06
CA ARG A 9 11.91 1.86 36.78
C ARG A 9 11.89 1.43 35.30
N PRO A 10 11.55 0.16 34.97
CA PRO A 10 11.49 -0.30 33.58
C PRO A 10 10.64 0.67 32.76
N LYS A 11 11.20 1.25 31.72
CA LYS A 11 10.48 2.14 30.83
C LYS A 11 9.36 1.31 30.20
N ILE A 12 8.10 1.68 30.48
CA ILE A 12 6.94 1.01 29.88
C ILE A 12 7.10 1.19 28.37
N LEU A 13 7.09 0.07 27.62
CA LEU A 13 7.18 0.10 26.16
C LEU A 13 5.94 0.82 25.63
N ASP A 14 6.15 1.91 24.92
CA ASP A 14 5.09 2.59 24.18
C ASP A 14 4.84 1.81 22.88
N ARG A 15 3.80 0.97 22.93
CA ARG A 15 3.43 0.06 21.82
C ARG A 15 3.11 0.83 20.54
N GLU A 16 2.37 1.94 20.67
CA GLU A 16 1.94 2.72 19.51
C GLU A 16 3.13 3.42 18.85
N ASN A 17 3.99 4.04 19.65
CA ASN A 17 5.22 4.66 19.15
C ASN A 17 6.13 3.65 18.46
N LEU A 18 6.28 2.44 19.02
CA LEU A 18 7.07 1.38 18.38
C LEU A 18 6.48 0.94 17.03
N ILE A 19 5.17 0.75 16.95
CA ILE A 19 4.49 0.44 15.69
C ILE A 19 4.67 1.59 14.68
N ASN A 20 4.61 2.85 15.11
CA ASN A 20 4.80 4.01 14.23
C ASN A 20 6.22 4.07 13.67
N ILE A 21 7.23 3.84 14.50
CA ILE A 21 8.63 3.78 14.05
C ILE A 21 8.82 2.63 13.06
N ALA A 22 8.37 1.43 13.40
CA ALA A 22 8.45 0.27 12.51
C ALA A 22 7.69 0.49 11.20
N TYR A 23 6.55 1.16 11.24
CA TYR A 23 5.74 1.54 10.08
C TYR A 23 6.53 2.45 9.12
N GLN A 24 7.20 3.49 9.62
CA GLN A 24 8.02 4.39 8.81
C GLN A 24 9.21 3.66 8.18
N GLU A 25 9.91 2.84 8.96
CA GLU A 25 11.08 2.09 8.51
C GLU A 25 10.71 1.03 7.46
N TYR A 26 9.70 0.20 7.74
CA TYR A 26 9.25 -0.84 6.80
C TYR A 26 8.69 -0.24 5.51
N TRP A 27 7.99 0.88 5.60
CA TRP A 27 7.46 1.52 4.39
C TRP A 27 8.57 2.14 3.54
N THR A 28 9.56 2.79 4.16
CA THR A 28 10.68 3.41 3.45
C THR A 28 11.61 2.35 2.84
N HIS A 29 12.06 1.40 3.66
CA HIS A 29 13.14 0.49 3.30
C HIS A 29 12.68 -0.89 2.84
N GLY A 30 11.41 -1.24 3.05
CA GLY A 30 10.84 -2.56 2.79
C GLY A 30 10.83 -3.46 4.04
N ILE A 31 9.75 -4.23 4.17
CA ILE A 31 9.45 -5.02 5.38
C ILE A 31 10.49 -6.10 5.71
N ASN A 32 11.24 -6.55 4.70
CA ASN A 32 12.26 -7.60 4.87
C ASN A 32 13.70 -7.05 4.98
N ASN A 33 13.89 -5.76 4.74
CA ASN A 33 15.21 -5.12 4.73
C ASN A 33 15.56 -4.42 6.06
N VAL A 34 14.62 -4.33 6.99
CA VAL A 34 14.78 -3.67 8.28
C VAL A 34 14.82 -4.70 9.38
N THR A 35 15.86 -4.65 10.20
CA THR A 35 16.06 -5.60 11.31
C THR A 35 15.33 -5.17 12.58
N LEU A 36 14.91 -6.13 13.40
CA LEU A 36 14.34 -5.83 14.72
C LEU A 36 15.31 -5.03 15.59
N THR A 37 16.62 -5.25 15.42
CA THR A 37 17.67 -4.51 16.16
C THR A 37 17.67 -3.02 15.81
N SER A 38 17.51 -2.67 14.52
CA SER A 38 17.41 -1.26 14.11
C SER A 38 16.16 -0.59 14.65
N ILE A 39 15.02 -1.29 14.61
CA ILE A 39 13.76 -0.79 15.20
C ILE A 39 13.90 -0.57 16.70
N ALA A 40 14.46 -1.54 17.43
CA ALA A 40 14.68 -1.44 18.87
C ALA A 40 15.54 -0.22 19.24
N LYS A 41 16.61 0.03 18.46
CA LYS A 41 17.48 1.20 18.63
C LYS A 41 16.75 2.51 18.39
N LEU A 42 16.00 2.61 17.30
CA LEU A 42 15.23 3.83 16.96
C LEU A 42 14.12 4.13 17.98
N ALA A 43 13.46 3.09 18.47
CA ALA A 43 12.41 3.22 19.48
C ALA A 43 12.95 3.40 20.92
N ASN A 44 14.27 3.26 21.10
CA ASN A 44 14.94 3.26 22.43
C ASN A 44 14.29 2.24 23.40
N VAL A 45 14.07 1.01 22.90
CA VAL A 45 13.52 -0.12 23.68
C VAL A 45 14.44 -1.34 23.56
N SER A 46 14.32 -2.28 24.49
CA SER A 46 15.06 -3.54 24.44
C SER A 46 14.38 -4.54 23.51
N ARG A 47 15.16 -5.39 22.81
CA ARG A 47 14.62 -6.51 22.01
C ARG A 47 13.74 -7.46 22.84
N PRO A 48 14.11 -7.85 24.07
CA PRO A 48 13.21 -8.62 24.94
C PRO A 48 11.88 -7.94 25.20
N GLY A 49 11.84 -6.59 25.31
CA GLY A 49 10.60 -5.83 25.44
C GLY A 49 9.72 -5.97 24.19
N ILE A 50 10.30 -5.93 23.00
CA ILE A 50 9.55 -6.15 21.74
C ILE A 50 9.01 -7.59 21.67
N TYR A 51 9.83 -8.60 22.01
CA TYR A 51 9.37 -9.99 22.03
C TYR A 51 8.24 -10.23 23.04
N LYS A 52 8.27 -9.57 24.20
CA LYS A 52 7.20 -9.67 25.18
C LYS A 52 5.88 -9.10 24.66
N GLU A 53 5.93 -8.05 23.83
CA GLU A 53 4.76 -7.34 23.34
C GLU A 53 4.18 -7.97 22.06
N PHE A 54 5.04 -8.44 21.16
CA PHE A 54 4.65 -8.91 19.83
C PHE A 54 4.93 -10.40 19.60
N GLU A 55 5.43 -11.11 20.62
CA GLU A 55 5.89 -12.51 20.62
C GLU A 55 7.17 -12.71 19.80
N ASP A 56 7.22 -12.20 18.57
CA ASP A 56 8.34 -12.31 17.65
C ASP A 56 8.39 -11.12 16.68
N GLU A 57 9.38 -11.13 15.79
CA GLU A 57 9.51 -10.12 14.72
C GLU A 57 8.36 -10.17 13.74
N ASP A 58 7.82 -11.37 13.48
CA ASP A 58 6.66 -11.56 12.59
C ASP A 58 5.39 -10.93 13.16
N GLY A 59 5.22 -10.97 14.49
CA GLY A 59 4.14 -10.29 15.18
C GLY A 59 4.18 -8.78 14.98
N LEU A 60 5.37 -8.15 15.13
CA LEU A 60 5.52 -6.72 14.87
C LEU A 60 5.25 -6.38 13.39
N LYS A 61 5.83 -7.14 12.45
CA LYS A 61 5.59 -6.96 11.01
C LYS A 61 4.12 -7.07 10.66
N SER A 62 3.43 -8.06 11.22
CA SER A 62 1.99 -8.28 11.03
C SER A 62 1.16 -7.08 11.53
N GLU A 63 1.45 -6.56 12.72
CA GLU A 63 0.75 -5.41 13.29
C GLU A 63 0.96 -4.13 12.46
N VAL A 64 2.20 -3.90 12.00
CA VAL A 64 2.49 -2.78 11.09
C VAL A 64 1.72 -2.92 9.78
N LEU A 65 1.68 -4.12 9.19
CA LEU A 65 0.97 -4.34 7.95
C LEU A 65 -0.55 -4.20 8.13
N LYS A 66 -1.13 -4.65 9.25
CA LYS A 66 -2.53 -4.40 9.61
C LYS A 66 -2.86 -2.92 9.65
N LYS A 67 -2.01 -2.11 10.32
CA LYS A 67 -2.18 -0.66 10.37
C LYS A 67 -2.20 -0.04 8.97
N TYR A 68 -1.25 -0.45 8.13
CA TYR A 68 -1.16 0.03 6.75
C TYR A 68 -2.37 -0.36 5.91
N THR A 69 -2.75 -1.63 5.93
CA THR A 69 -3.87 -2.14 5.13
C THR A 69 -5.21 -1.62 5.62
N TYR A 70 -5.36 -1.33 6.91
CA TYR A 70 -6.52 -0.63 7.45
C TYR A 70 -6.65 0.77 6.83
N ALA A 71 -5.56 1.55 6.81
CA ALA A 71 -5.57 2.87 6.18
C ALA A 71 -5.92 2.79 4.67
N LEU A 72 -5.41 1.78 3.95
CA LEU A 72 -5.79 1.55 2.55
C LEU A 72 -7.29 1.22 2.39
N LYS A 73 -7.87 0.43 3.28
CA LYS A 73 -9.30 0.10 3.25
C LYS A 73 -10.17 1.34 3.44
N GLU A 74 -9.83 2.17 4.44
CA GLU A 74 -10.62 3.35 4.79
C GLU A 74 -10.45 4.50 3.78
N HIS A 75 -9.24 4.77 3.32
CA HIS A 75 -8.95 5.97 2.53
C HIS A 75 -8.90 5.73 1.02
N VAL A 76 -8.61 4.50 0.58
CA VAL A 76 -8.50 4.18 -0.84
C VAL A 76 -9.65 3.28 -1.31
N LEU A 77 -9.78 2.09 -0.70
CA LEU A 77 -10.73 1.10 -1.17
C LEU A 77 -12.20 1.48 -0.91
N SER A 78 -12.48 2.28 0.12
CA SER A 78 -13.81 2.84 0.38
C SER A 78 -14.32 3.69 -0.80
N GLN A 79 -13.44 4.40 -1.48
CA GLN A 79 -13.80 5.22 -2.63
C GLN A 79 -14.28 4.35 -3.80
N TYR A 80 -13.63 3.21 -4.05
CA TYR A 80 -14.09 2.26 -5.07
C TYR A 80 -15.43 1.62 -4.75
N LYS A 81 -15.75 1.41 -3.46
CA LYS A 81 -17.08 0.88 -3.07
C LYS A 81 -18.21 1.80 -3.49
N ASN A 82 -18.01 3.10 -3.39
CA ASN A 82 -19.04 4.13 -3.59
C ASN A 82 -18.98 4.80 -4.97
N SER A 83 -17.90 4.60 -5.72
CA SER A 83 -17.71 5.22 -7.01
C SER A 83 -18.70 4.67 -8.06
N LYS A 84 -19.22 5.60 -8.86
CA LYS A 84 -20.08 5.34 -10.02
C LYS A 84 -19.38 5.70 -11.34
N ASP A 85 -18.04 5.86 -11.33
CA ASP A 85 -17.30 6.46 -12.42
C ASP A 85 -15.90 5.86 -12.51
N ILE A 86 -15.47 5.54 -13.73
CA ILE A 86 -14.12 5.03 -14.02
C ILE A 86 -13.01 6.04 -13.72
N ARG A 87 -13.35 7.34 -13.68
CA ARG A 87 -12.39 8.42 -13.35
C ARG A 87 -11.73 8.21 -11.99
N THR A 88 -12.41 7.58 -11.04
CA THR A 88 -11.81 7.22 -9.74
C THR A 88 -10.59 6.30 -9.92
N LEU A 89 -10.69 5.29 -10.77
CA LEU A 89 -9.56 4.39 -11.07
C LEU A 89 -8.43 5.14 -11.78
N ILE A 90 -8.77 5.86 -12.84
CA ILE A 90 -7.81 6.62 -13.65
C ILE A 90 -7.06 7.61 -12.77
N TYR A 91 -7.77 8.33 -11.91
CA TYR A 91 -7.19 9.27 -10.96
C TYR A 91 -6.20 8.60 -10.00
N HIS A 92 -6.59 7.48 -9.36
CA HIS A 92 -5.71 6.77 -8.42
C HIS A 92 -4.44 6.25 -9.11
N LEU A 93 -4.56 5.72 -10.33
CA LEU A 93 -3.42 5.22 -11.08
C LEU A 93 -2.46 6.34 -11.47
N HIS A 94 -2.97 7.48 -11.94
CA HIS A 94 -2.16 8.65 -12.25
C HIS A 94 -1.47 9.23 -11.00
N SER A 95 -2.19 9.32 -9.88
CA SER A 95 -1.65 9.78 -8.60
C SER A 95 -0.54 8.86 -8.09
N TYR A 96 -0.72 7.55 -8.22
CA TYR A 96 0.25 6.56 -7.79
C TYR A 96 1.60 6.69 -8.51
N ILE A 97 1.59 7.03 -9.79
CA ILE A 97 2.81 7.26 -10.58
C ILE A 97 3.34 8.70 -10.46
N GLY A 98 2.67 9.58 -9.71
CA GLY A 98 3.15 10.91 -9.36
C GLY A 98 2.85 11.99 -10.40
N PHE A 99 1.77 11.86 -11.18
CA PHE A 99 1.29 12.94 -12.03
C PHE A 99 0.43 13.93 -11.23
N PRO A 100 0.67 15.26 -11.40
CA PRO A 100 -0.19 16.28 -10.84
C PRO A 100 -1.59 16.19 -11.43
N GLN A 101 -2.59 16.50 -10.61
CA GLN A 101 -3.99 16.27 -10.86
C GLN A 101 -4.70 17.48 -11.50
N ASP A 102 -3.96 18.29 -12.24
CA ASP A 102 -4.44 19.58 -12.77
C ASP A 102 -5.41 19.49 -13.96
N THR A 103 -5.87 18.32 -14.29
CA THR A 103 -6.89 18.20 -15.35
C THR A 103 -8.28 18.40 -14.78
N LYS A 104 -9.14 19.15 -15.49
CA LYS A 104 -10.56 19.39 -15.16
C LYS A 104 -11.34 18.09 -14.83
N ILE A 105 -10.88 16.96 -15.40
CA ILE A 105 -11.44 15.62 -15.21
C ILE A 105 -11.39 15.15 -13.75
N PHE A 106 -10.41 15.61 -12.97
CA PHE A 106 -10.18 15.12 -11.61
C PHE A 106 -10.68 16.05 -10.50
N LYS A 107 -11.28 17.18 -10.82
CA LYS A 107 -11.75 18.16 -9.80
C LYS A 107 -12.76 17.60 -8.81
N GLU A 108 -13.48 16.55 -9.20
CA GLU A 108 -14.53 15.92 -8.38
C GLU A 108 -14.05 14.72 -7.57
N VAL A 109 -12.83 14.19 -7.85
CA VAL A 109 -12.30 13.02 -7.16
C VAL A 109 -11.49 13.46 -5.95
N LYS A 110 -12.10 13.35 -4.76
CA LYS A 110 -11.42 13.63 -3.49
C LYS A 110 -10.65 12.39 -3.03
N ILE A 111 -9.32 12.45 -3.06
CA ILE A 111 -8.47 11.43 -2.42
C ILE A 111 -8.09 11.93 -1.03
N THR A 112 -8.34 11.08 -0.04
CA THR A 112 -7.81 11.28 1.29
C THR A 112 -6.38 10.70 1.35
N PRO A 113 -5.35 11.50 1.64
CA PRO A 113 -4.00 10.99 1.80
C PRO A 113 -3.97 9.89 2.87
N ILE A 114 -3.13 8.87 2.67
CA ILE A 114 -2.83 7.91 3.73
C ILE A 114 -2.04 8.67 4.80
N PHE A 115 -2.60 8.78 6.02
CA PHE A 115 -1.99 9.50 7.12
C PHE A 115 -0.61 8.91 7.46
N ASN A 116 0.34 9.80 7.81
CA ASN A 116 1.69 9.45 8.25
C ASN A 116 2.56 8.70 7.23
N ALA A 117 2.37 8.96 5.94
CA ALA A 117 3.30 8.47 4.94
C ALA A 117 4.71 9.06 5.17
N PRO A 118 5.79 8.26 5.01
CA PRO A 118 7.16 8.80 5.02
C PRO A 118 7.36 9.78 3.87
N LYS A 119 8.36 10.67 3.99
CA LYS A 119 8.67 11.67 2.94
C LYS A 119 8.90 11.05 1.56
N ASN A 120 9.56 9.89 1.51
CA ASN A 120 9.89 9.16 0.29
C ASN A 120 9.50 7.68 0.41
N PRO A 121 8.23 7.32 0.30
CA PRO A 121 7.77 5.96 0.56
C PRO A 121 8.21 4.94 -0.50
N ASN A 122 8.75 5.36 -1.65
CA ASN A 122 9.14 4.50 -2.76
C ASN A 122 8.12 3.39 -3.08
N GLY A 123 6.84 3.76 -3.15
CA GLY A 123 5.74 2.85 -3.43
C GLY A 123 4.95 2.39 -2.21
N CYS A 124 4.08 1.43 -2.44
CA CYS A 124 3.13 0.91 -1.45
C CYS A 124 3.77 -0.15 -0.56
N LEU A 125 3.67 -0.03 0.76
CA LEU A 125 4.21 -1.03 1.70
C LEU A 125 3.58 -2.42 1.47
N TYR A 126 2.28 -2.46 1.20
CA TYR A 126 1.61 -3.74 0.90
C TYR A 126 2.17 -4.40 -0.36
N GLU A 127 2.39 -3.67 -1.45
CA GLU A 127 2.98 -4.24 -2.67
C GLU A 127 4.41 -4.71 -2.44
N LYS A 128 5.21 -3.97 -1.66
CA LYS A 128 6.54 -4.42 -1.24
C LYS A 128 6.47 -5.75 -0.47
N ALA A 129 5.54 -5.87 0.48
CA ALA A 129 5.35 -7.10 1.24
C ALA A 129 4.87 -8.26 0.35
N LYS A 130 3.98 -8.00 -0.61
CA LYS A 130 3.49 -9.00 -1.57
C LYS A 130 4.61 -9.56 -2.45
N ILE A 131 5.51 -8.71 -2.96
CA ILE A 131 6.66 -9.13 -3.78
C ILE A 131 7.57 -10.09 -3.02
N VAL A 132 7.86 -9.79 -1.75
CA VAL A 132 8.77 -10.61 -0.92
C VAL A 132 8.02 -11.63 -0.05
N LYS A 133 6.77 -11.95 -0.36
CA LYS A 133 5.91 -12.82 0.44
C LYS A 133 6.56 -14.16 0.78
N HIS A 134 7.34 -14.73 -0.15
CA HIS A 134 8.08 -15.99 0.04
C HIS A 134 9.18 -15.92 1.11
N LEU A 135 9.57 -14.71 1.54
CA LEU A 135 10.55 -14.45 2.60
C LEU A 135 9.90 -14.06 3.93
N LEU A 136 8.56 -13.96 3.98
CA LEU A 136 7.82 -13.56 5.17
C LEU A 136 7.38 -14.78 5.97
N ASN A 137 7.06 -14.57 7.26
CA ASN A 137 6.57 -15.60 8.16
C ASN A 137 5.03 -15.61 8.22
N LYS A 138 4.48 -16.61 8.90
CA LYS A 138 3.05 -16.99 8.85
C LYS A 138 2.09 -15.85 9.19
N LYS A 139 2.37 -15.04 10.24
CA LYS A 139 1.48 -13.95 10.68
C LYS A 139 1.39 -12.86 9.63
N THR A 140 2.55 -12.43 9.11
CA THR A 140 2.63 -11.41 8.06
C THR A 140 2.04 -11.90 6.74
N ILE A 141 2.30 -13.16 6.34
CA ILE A 141 1.69 -13.78 5.15
C ILE A 141 0.16 -13.78 5.26
N LYS A 142 -0.37 -14.09 6.44
CA LYS A 142 -1.83 -14.08 6.69
C LYS A 142 -2.43 -12.70 6.42
N GLU A 143 -1.75 -11.62 6.88
CA GLU A 143 -2.22 -10.25 6.62
C GLU A 143 -2.14 -9.87 5.14
N VAL A 144 -1.07 -10.27 4.43
CA VAL A 144 -0.97 -10.08 2.97
C VAL A 144 -2.16 -10.75 2.27
N ASN A 145 -2.45 -12.00 2.61
CA ASN A 145 -3.54 -12.76 1.99
C ASN A 145 -4.92 -12.19 2.31
N ASN A 146 -5.15 -11.80 3.57
CA ASN A 146 -6.41 -11.20 4.01
C ASN A 146 -6.71 -9.91 3.25
N PHE A 147 -5.69 -9.06 3.09
CA PHE A 147 -5.86 -7.82 2.36
C PHE A 147 -6.03 -8.04 0.86
N GLU A 148 -5.28 -8.99 0.26
CA GLU A 148 -5.44 -9.34 -1.16
C GLU A 148 -6.86 -9.81 -1.47
N ASN A 149 -7.41 -10.72 -0.65
CA ASN A 149 -8.78 -11.20 -0.84
C ASN A 149 -9.80 -10.05 -0.72
N TYR A 150 -9.65 -9.19 0.28
CA TYR A 150 -10.53 -8.03 0.45
C TYR A 150 -10.43 -7.07 -0.74
N ARG A 151 -9.21 -6.73 -1.18
CA ARG A 151 -8.95 -5.85 -2.32
C ARG A 151 -9.57 -6.41 -3.59
N LYS A 152 -9.36 -7.70 -3.86
CA LYS A 152 -9.93 -8.40 -5.02
C LYS A 152 -11.45 -8.27 -5.07
N ILE A 153 -12.13 -8.54 -3.95
CA ILE A 153 -13.60 -8.41 -3.86
C ILE A 153 -14.05 -6.97 -4.17
N VAL A 154 -13.41 -5.97 -3.57
CA VAL A 154 -13.77 -4.56 -3.78
C VAL A 154 -13.59 -4.16 -5.25
N PHE A 155 -12.44 -4.50 -5.85
CA PHE A 155 -12.16 -4.15 -7.24
C PHE A 155 -13.04 -4.92 -8.24
N THR A 156 -13.25 -6.21 -8.05
CA THR A 156 -14.14 -7.01 -8.91
C THR A 156 -15.56 -6.45 -8.91
N ASN A 157 -16.07 -6.09 -7.74
CA ASN A 157 -17.39 -5.43 -7.63
C ASN A 157 -17.42 -4.06 -8.32
N TYR A 158 -16.36 -3.27 -8.20
CA TYR A 158 -16.24 -1.99 -8.88
C TYR A 158 -16.18 -2.18 -10.40
N ILE A 159 -15.36 -3.10 -10.91
CA ILE A 159 -15.24 -3.41 -12.33
C ILE A 159 -16.60 -3.85 -12.91
N ASN A 160 -17.32 -4.74 -12.22
CA ASN A 160 -18.67 -5.16 -12.61
C ASN A 160 -19.64 -3.98 -12.76
N ARG A 161 -19.57 -2.97 -11.86
CA ARG A 161 -20.38 -1.76 -12.00
C ARG A 161 -19.98 -0.93 -13.20
N MET A 162 -18.68 -0.71 -13.41
CA MET A 162 -18.17 0.04 -14.56
C MET A 162 -18.51 -0.63 -15.89
N GLN A 163 -18.54 -1.96 -15.93
CA GLN A 163 -19.03 -2.72 -17.09
C GLN A 163 -20.54 -2.48 -17.33
N LYS A 164 -21.36 -2.43 -16.27
CA LYS A 164 -22.79 -2.12 -16.40
C LYS A 164 -23.01 -0.70 -16.96
N TYR A 165 -22.18 0.25 -16.58
CA TYR A 165 -22.22 1.63 -17.09
C TYR A 165 -21.60 1.77 -18.49
N GLY A 166 -20.97 0.73 -19.03
CA GLY A 166 -20.32 0.77 -20.34
C GLY A 166 -18.93 1.41 -20.34
N GLU A 167 -18.35 1.69 -19.18
CA GLU A 167 -17.06 2.37 -19.03
C GLU A 167 -15.87 1.40 -19.08
N ILE A 168 -16.09 0.14 -18.76
CA ILE A 168 -15.14 -0.97 -18.96
C ILE A 168 -15.74 -1.98 -19.97
N ASN A 169 -14.90 -2.52 -20.80
CA ASN A 169 -15.27 -3.50 -21.82
C ASN A 169 -15.98 -4.72 -21.18
N LYS A 170 -17.24 -4.95 -21.60
CA LYS A 170 -18.11 -6.03 -21.07
C LYS A 170 -17.67 -7.43 -21.47
N SER A 171 -16.84 -7.57 -22.51
CA SER A 171 -16.32 -8.88 -22.93
C SER A 171 -15.23 -9.44 -22.02
N LEU A 172 -14.65 -8.61 -21.17
CA LEU A 172 -13.58 -9.00 -20.25
C LEU A 172 -14.17 -9.54 -18.94
N LYS A 173 -13.56 -10.60 -18.40
CA LYS A 173 -13.93 -11.08 -17.05
C LYS A 173 -13.40 -10.11 -15.99
N PRO A 174 -14.22 -9.72 -15.00
CA PRO A 174 -13.80 -8.76 -13.98
C PRO A 174 -12.55 -9.18 -13.20
N GLU A 175 -12.37 -10.48 -12.96
CA GLU A 175 -11.22 -11.05 -12.30
C GLU A 175 -9.95 -10.86 -13.13
N ASP A 176 -10.02 -11.06 -14.45
CA ASP A 176 -8.89 -10.88 -15.37
C ASP A 176 -8.50 -9.40 -15.46
N VAL A 177 -9.50 -8.50 -15.48
CA VAL A 177 -9.26 -7.04 -15.41
C VAL A 177 -8.57 -6.65 -14.12
N TYR A 178 -8.97 -7.22 -12.97
CA TYR A 178 -8.31 -6.99 -11.69
C TYR A 178 -6.85 -7.44 -11.71
N GLU A 179 -6.56 -8.65 -12.15
CA GLU A 179 -5.19 -9.18 -12.23
C GLU A 179 -4.32 -8.36 -13.21
N TYR A 180 -4.89 -7.96 -14.35
CA TYR A 180 -4.22 -7.08 -15.31
C TYR A 180 -3.84 -5.72 -14.70
N LEU A 181 -4.77 -5.08 -13.98
CA LEU A 181 -4.52 -3.82 -13.29
C LEU A 181 -3.46 -3.97 -12.19
N ALA A 182 -3.52 -5.05 -11.42
CA ALA A 182 -2.54 -5.33 -10.37
C ALA A 182 -1.12 -5.53 -10.96
N ALA A 183 -0.99 -6.29 -12.05
CA ALA A 183 0.27 -6.47 -12.76
C ALA A 183 0.78 -5.16 -13.37
N THR A 184 -0.11 -4.37 -13.97
CA THR A 184 0.21 -3.05 -14.52
C THR A 184 0.78 -2.11 -13.45
N LEU A 185 0.17 -2.05 -12.27
CA LEU A 185 0.67 -1.23 -11.15
C LEU A 185 2.07 -1.63 -10.70
N LEU A 186 2.35 -2.93 -10.59
CA LEU A 186 3.69 -3.43 -10.23
C LEU A 186 4.72 -3.06 -11.29
N MET A 187 4.38 -3.21 -12.57
CA MET A 187 5.24 -2.82 -13.69
C MET A 187 5.54 -1.31 -13.65
N LEU A 188 4.51 -0.46 -13.51
CA LEU A 188 4.69 1.00 -13.46
C LEU A 188 5.54 1.42 -12.27
N GLN A 189 5.37 0.79 -11.10
CA GLN A 189 6.19 1.05 -9.92
C GLN A 189 7.66 0.67 -10.16
N SER A 190 7.90 -0.47 -10.80
CA SER A 190 9.26 -0.89 -11.16
C SER A 190 9.92 0.10 -12.13
N LEU A 191 9.22 0.53 -13.17
CA LEU A 191 9.71 1.53 -14.12
C LEU A 191 10.05 2.86 -13.45
N LYS A 192 9.20 3.32 -12.53
CA LYS A 192 9.42 4.52 -11.73
C LYS A 192 10.67 4.39 -10.84
N ASN A 193 10.83 3.27 -10.15
CA ASN A 193 11.98 3.02 -9.28
C ASN A 193 13.30 2.93 -10.05
N ASN A 194 13.23 2.49 -11.31
CA ASN A 194 14.38 2.44 -12.23
C ASN A 194 14.63 3.76 -12.98
N GLY A 195 13.99 4.85 -12.55
CA GLY A 195 14.26 6.19 -13.08
C GLY A 195 13.66 6.48 -14.46
N MET A 196 12.70 5.68 -14.93
CA MET A 196 12.01 6.01 -16.19
C MET A 196 11.32 7.37 -16.08
N ILE A 197 11.43 8.19 -17.12
CA ILE A 197 10.82 9.53 -17.16
C ILE A 197 9.30 9.44 -17.10
N LYS A 198 8.67 10.38 -16.40
CA LYS A 198 7.23 10.36 -16.09
C LYS A 198 6.36 10.27 -17.34
N GLU A 199 6.69 10.98 -18.39
CA GLU A 199 5.93 11.02 -19.65
C GLU A 199 5.85 9.63 -20.31
N LYS A 200 6.93 8.84 -20.27
CA LYS A 200 6.92 7.44 -20.76
C LYS A 200 6.06 6.55 -19.88
N ILE A 201 6.14 6.72 -18.56
CA ILE A 201 5.29 5.97 -17.62
C ILE A 201 3.81 6.31 -17.88
N LYS A 202 3.47 7.59 -18.07
CA LYS A 202 2.11 8.03 -18.41
C LYS A 202 1.61 7.40 -19.71
N PHE A 203 2.45 7.41 -20.75
CA PHE A 203 2.13 6.77 -22.03
C PHE A 203 1.81 5.29 -21.84
N ILE A 204 2.65 4.55 -21.11
CA ILE A 204 2.45 3.12 -20.83
C ILE A 204 1.14 2.91 -20.06
N LEU A 205 0.88 3.72 -19.03
CA LEU A 205 -0.38 3.65 -18.26
C LEU A 205 -1.60 3.87 -19.15
N ASN A 206 -1.59 4.92 -19.99
CA ASN A 206 -2.71 5.21 -20.87
C ASN A 206 -2.94 4.08 -21.89
N LYS A 207 -1.87 3.49 -22.42
CA LYS A 207 -1.99 2.30 -23.30
C LYS A 207 -2.53 1.08 -22.57
N ALA A 208 -2.10 0.85 -21.33
CA ALA A 208 -2.65 -0.23 -20.51
C ALA A 208 -4.15 0.00 -20.20
N LEU A 209 -4.55 1.21 -19.90
CA LEU A 209 -5.95 1.55 -19.66
C LEU A 209 -6.82 1.40 -20.91
N SER A 210 -6.31 1.77 -22.09
CA SER A 210 -7.06 1.64 -23.35
C SER A 210 -7.40 0.18 -23.72
N ALA A 211 -6.72 -0.80 -23.12
CA ALA A 211 -7.04 -2.21 -23.30
C ALA A 211 -8.31 -2.66 -22.56
N ILE A 212 -8.72 -1.92 -21.53
CA ILE A 212 -9.83 -2.31 -20.64
C ILE A 212 -10.97 -1.28 -20.60
N VAL A 213 -10.64 0.01 -20.74
CA VAL A 213 -11.58 1.12 -20.69
C VAL A 213 -12.15 1.35 -22.10
N THR A 214 -13.43 1.68 -22.20
CA THR A 214 -14.03 2.02 -23.49
C THR A 214 -13.45 3.32 -24.06
N PRO A 215 -13.37 3.50 -25.39
CA PRO A 215 -12.67 4.63 -26.02
C PRO A 215 -13.07 6.01 -25.54
N GLU A 216 -14.34 6.20 -25.17
CA GLU A 216 -14.89 7.46 -24.69
C GLU A 216 -14.28 7.94 -23.37
N TYR A 217 -13.71 7.03 -22.59
CA TYR A 217 -13.12 7.29 -21.27
C TYR A 217 -11.58 7.21 -21.27
N THR A 218 -10.95 6.99 -22.41
CA THR A 218 -9.48 6.99 -22.52
C THR A 218 -8.95 8.42 -22.50
N LEU A 219 -7.90 8.64 -21.69
CA LEU A 219 -7.17 9.93 -21.71
C LEU A 219 -6.24 9.94 -22.91
N ASN A 220 -6.44 10.89 -23.82
CA ASN A 220 -5.52 11.19 -24.91
C ASN A 220 -4.22 11.84 -24.43
#